data_993327e649d002de2b973f14bab07c45
#
_entry.id   993327e649d002de2b973f14bab07c45
#
_cell.length_a   1.000
_cell.length_b   1.000
_cell.length_c   1.000
_cell.angle_alpha   90.00
_cell.angle_beta   90.00
_cell.angle_gamma   90.00
#
_symmetry.space_group_name_H-M   'P 1'
#
loop_
_entity.id
_entity.type
_entity.pdbx_description
1 polymer ?
#
loop_
_entity_poly.entity_id
_entity_poly.type
_entity_poly.pdbx_seq_one_letter_code
_entity_poly.pdbx_strand_id
1 'polypeptide(L)'
;MGFELLAWAQQQPDYQLLGVELYQPGIGSLLSRLENLQITNVSLVDKPAQRLFAQLDEGSLSQVRIFFPDPWPKKRHHKRRLIQPDFLQQLHRCMHNGAIVRLATDWAEYAQWMVEHIAEHIGFELISDEIRAAQDEPSASVIAEDVRDVTKFEARGERLGHE
;
A
#
# COMPACT_ATOMS: atom_id res chain seq x y z
N MET A 1 -10.13 1.16 8.97
CA MET A 1 -9.02 0.32 8.48
C MET A 1 -9.55 -0.71 7.49
N GLY A 2 -8.83 -0.99 6.42
CA GLY A 2 -9.21 -1.99 5.41
C GLY A 2 -10.30 -1.56 4.41
N PHE A 3 -10.75 -0.30 4.40
CA PHE A 3 -11.76 0.15 3.42
C PHE A 3 -11.29 0.02 1.98
N GLU A 4 -10.04 0.38 1.72
CA GLU A 4 -9.40 0.25 0.40
C GLU A 4 -9.43 -1.21 -0.09
N LEU A 5 -9.10 -2.15 0.78
CA LEU A 5 -9.11 -3.58 0.43
C LEU A 5 -10.52 -4.07 0.12
N LEU A 6 -11.53 -3.63 0.89
CA LEU A 6 -12.93 -3.98 0.64
C LEU A 6 -13.42 -3.41 -0.70
N ALA A 7 -13.16 -2.12 -0.94
CA ALA A 7 -13.54 -1.48 -2.20
C ALA A 7 -12.85 -2.16 -3.39
N TRP A 8 -11.57 -2.45 -3.26
CA TRP A 8 -10.81 -3.13 -4.31
C TRP A 8 -11.35 -4.54 -4.58
N ALA A 9 -11.67 -5.32 -3.53
CA ALA A 9 -12.23 -6.67 -3.67
C ALA A 9 -13.58 -6.67 -4.39
N GLN A 10 -14.43 -5.68 -4.13
CA GLN A 10 -15.72 -5.52 -4.81
C GLN A 10 -15.57 -5.10 -6.27
N GLN A 11 -14.61 -4.23 -6.57
CA GLN A 11 -14.34 -3.75 -7.94
C GLN A 11 -13.67 -4.81 -8.81
N GLN A 12 -12.94 -5.75 -8.20
CA GLN A 12 -12.14 -6.76 -8.89
C GLN A 12 -12.49 -8.19 -8.38
N PRO A 13 -13.72 -8.65 -8.61
CA PRO A 13 -14.19 -9.93 -8.06
C PRO A 13 -13.43 -11.15 -8.62
N ASP A 14 -12.83 -11.03 -9.80
CA ASP A 14 -12.07 -12.10 -10.45
C ASP A 14 -10.63 -12.24 -9.93
N TYR A 15 -10.16 -11.27 -9.13
CA TYR A 15 -8.83 -11.31 -8.54
C TYR A 15 -8.86 -11.86 -7.11
N GLN A 16 -7.87 -12.67 -6.77
CA GLN A 16 -7.60 -13.04 -5.38
C GLN A 16 -6.72 -11.96 -4.74
N LEU A 17 -7.17 -11.42 -3.62
CA LEU A 17 -6.48 -10.35 -2.90
C LEU A 17 -5.86 -10.88 -1.60
N LEU A 18 -4.64 -10.44 -1.31
CA LEU A 18 -3.96 -10.68 -0.05
C LEU A 18 -3.88 -9.37 0.74
N GLY A 19 -4.60 -9.30 1.85
CA GLY A 19 -4.51 -8.18 2.79
C GLY A 19 -3.50 -8.48 3.88
N VAL A 20 -2.54 -7.59 4.12
CA VAL A 20 -1.56 -7.71 5.20
C VAL A 20 -1.89 -6.70 6.29
N GLU A 21 -2.12 -7.19 7.51
CA GLU A 21 -2.44 -6.37 8.66
C GLU A 21 -1.89 -7.01 9.93
N LEU A 22 -1.27 -6.21 10.79
CA LEU A 22 -0.68 -6.69 12.06
C LEU A 22 -1.51 -6.33 13.29
N TYR A 23 -2.36 -5.31 13.15
CA TYR A 23 -3.20 -4.84 14.25
C TYR A 23 -4.42 -5.74 14.42
N GLN A 24 -4.40 -6.60 15.41
CA GLN A 24 -5.42 -7.64 15.65
C GLN A 24 -6.87 -7.10 15.70
N PRO A 25 -7.18 -5.98 16.39
CA PRO A 25 -8.53 -5.42 16.33
C PRO A 25 -8.94 -4.96 14.91
N GLY A 26 -7.99 -4.51 14.10
CA GLY A 26 -8.20 -4.17 12.69
C GLY A 26 -8.57 -5.41 11.86
N ILE A 27 -7.87 -6.52 12.07
CA ILE A 27 -8.16 -7.79 11.41
C ILE A 27 -9.57 -8.26 11.77
N GLY A 28 -9.94 -8.27 13.05
CA GLY A 28 -11.29 -8.66 13.49
C GLY A 28 -12.40 -7.82 12.85
N SER A 29 -12.21 -6.49 12.83
CA SER A 29 -13.16 -5.58 12.16
C SER A 29 -13.27 -5.84 10.67
N LEU A 30 -12.15 -6.14 10.00
CA LEU A 30 -12.12 -6.41 8.57
C LEU A 30 -12.79 -7.74 8.24
N LEU A 31 -12.54 -8.81 9.01
CA LEU A 31 -13.19 -10.12 8.83
C LEU A 31 -14.71 -10.00 8.95
N SER A 32 -15.22 -9.31 9.98
CA SER A 32 -16.66 -9.09 10.12
C SER A 32 -17.27 -8.35 8.93
N ARG A 33 -16.55 -7.41 8.32
CA ARG A 33 -17.03 -6.70 7.13
C ARG A 33 -17.01 -7.56 5.88
N LEU A 34 -15.95 -8.36 5.68
CA LEU A 34 -15.87 -9.31 4.57
C LEU A 34 -17.05 -10.27 4.61
N GLU A 35 -17.36 -10.79 5.80
CA GLU A 35 -18.51 -11.68 6.02
C GLU A 35 -19.85 -10.99 5.73
N ASN A 36 -20.09 -9.80 6.32
CA ASN A 36 -21.32 -9.04 6.12
C ASN A 36 -21.55 -8.63 4.66
N LEU A 37 -20.48 -8.35 3.91
CA LEU A 37 -20.54 -7.99 2.49
C LEU A 37 -20.44 -9.20 1.55
N GLN A 38 -20.33 -10.41 2.10
CA GLN A 38 -20.18 -11.67 1.35
C GLN A 38 -18.98 -11.64 0.37
N ILE A 39 -17.90 -10.95 0.75
CA ILE A 39 -16.67 -10.87 -0.06
C ILE A 39 -15.82 -12.12 0.23
N THR A 40 -15.57 -12.91 -0.80
CA THR A 40 -14.89 -14.22 -0.68
C THR A 40 -13.51 -14.26 -1.35
N ASN A 41 -13.15 -13.22 -2.10
CA ASN A 41 -11.89 -13.13 -2.84
C ASN A 41 -10.76 -12.44 -2.07
N VAL A 42 -10.83 -12.39 -0.73
CA VAL A 42 -9.81 -11.79 0.13
C VAL A 42 -9.30 -12.82 1.13
N SER A 43 -7.98 -12.94 1.21
CA SER A 43 -7.28 -13.66 2.29
C SER A 43 -6.49 -12.66 3.14
N LEU A 44 -6.54 -12.80 4.47
CA LEU A 44 -5.80 -11.94 5.39
C LEU A 44 -4.58 -12.65 5.94
N VAL A 45 -3.47 -11.92 6.02
CA VAL A 45 -2.19 -12.38 6.55
C VAL A 45 -1.79 -11.49 7.73
N ASP A 46 -1.62 -12.09 8.90
CA ASP A 46 -1.24 -11.44 10.15
C ASP A 46 0.28 -11.48 10.42
N LYS A 47 1.05 -11.43 9.36
CA LYS A 47 2.53 -11.46 9.42
C LYS A 47 3.12 -10.21 8.76
N PRO A 48 4.32 -9.79 9.16
CA PRO A 48 5.04 -8.71 8.48
C PRO A 48 5.14 -8.96 6.97
N ALA A 49 4.92 -7.92 6.17
CA ALA A 49 4.97 -8.00 4.72
C ALA A 49 6.26 -8.65 4.20
N GLN A 50 7.41 -8.33 4.82
CA GLN A 50 8.70 -8.91 4.45
C GLN A 50 8.71 -10.45 4.56
N ARG A 51 8.02 -11.01 5.56
CA ARG A 51 7.90 -12.47 5.71
C ARG A 51 6.97 -13.09 4.68
N LEU A 52 5.89 -12.38 4.33
CA LEU A 52 4.99 -12.82 3.27
C LEU A 52 5.72 -12.85 1.93
N PHE A 53 6.36 -11.74 1.55
CA PHE A 53 7.04 -11.62 0.25
C PHE A 53 8.18 -12.64 0.11
N ALA A 54 8.86 -13.01 1.19
CA ALA A 54 9.87 -14.07 1.17
C ALA A 54 9.31 -15.47 0.83
N GLN A 55 8.00 -15.68 0.96
CA GLN A 55 7.33 -16.96 0.75
C GLN A 55 6.50 -17.02 -0.54
N LEU A 56 6.22 -15.87 -1.15
CA LEU A 56 5.49 -15.81 -2.42
C LEU A 56 6.35 -16.29 -3.58
N ASP A 57 5.70 -16.92 -4.54
CA ASP A 57 6.35 -17.35 -5.77
C ASP A 57 6.77 -16.16 -6.65
N GLU A 58 7.77 -16.37 -7.47
CA GLU A 58 8.24 -15.40 -8.45
C GLU A 58 7.13 -15.10 -9.47
N GLY A 59 6.94 -13.81 -9.80
CA GLY A 59 5.95 -13.38 -10.78
C GLY A 59 4.49 -13.64 -10.40
N SER A 60 4.18 -13.93 -9.13
CA SER A 60 2.82 -14.29 -8.69
C SER A 60 1.87 -13.10 -8.49
N LEU A 61 2.40 -11.87 -8.44
CA LEU A 61 1.62 -10.67 -8.17
C LEU A 61 1.46 -9.79 -9.42
N SER A 62 0.23 -9.38 -9.70
CA SER A 62 -0.11 -8.45 -10.77
C SER A 62 -0.19 -6.99 -10.31
N GLN A 63 -0.48 -6.76 -9.04
CA GLN A 63 -0.55 -5.43 -8.46
C GLN A 63 -0.26 -5.48 -6.97
N VAL A 64 0.42 -4.44 -6.48
CA VAL A 64 0.68 -4.26 -5.04
C VAL A 64 0.30 -2.84 -4.65
N ARG A 65 -0.43 -2.70 -3.54
CA ARG A 65 -0.78 -1.41 -2.92
C ARG A 65 -0.23 -1.36 -1.51
N ILE A 66 0.58 -0.35 -1.21
CA ILE A 66 1.16 -0.11 0.12
C ILE A 66 0.78 1.29 0.55
N PHE A 67 -0.20 1.38 1.42
CA PHE A 67 -0.80 2.64 1.84
C PHE A 67 -0.55 2.91 3.31
N PHE A 68 -0.02 4.09 3.61
CA PHE A 68 0.23 4.62 4.95
C PHE A 68 1.06 3.67 5.84
N PRO A 69 2.17 3.11 5.33
CA PRO A 69 3.08 2.37 6.18
C PRO A 69 3.73 3.31 7.21
N ASP A 70 4.15 2.75 8.36
CA ASP A 70 4.77 3.53 9.44
C ASP A 70 5.94 4.40 8.94
N PRO A 71 5.88 5.73 9.08
CA PRO A 71 6.87 6.64 8.50
C PRO A 71 8.18 6.70 9.29
N TRP A 72 8.19 6.26 10.56
CA TRP A 72 9.36 6.30 11.44
C TRP A 72 10.14 7.63 11.37
N PRO A 73 9.60 8.75 11.89
CA PRO A 73 10.12 10.10 11.65
C PRO A 73 11.55 10.35 12.12
N LYS A 74 11.98 9.64 13.17
CA LYS A 74 13.33 9.83 13.73
C LYS A 74 14.37 9.14 12.86
N LYS A 75 15.42 9.83 12.42
CA LYS A 75 16.52 9.31 11.57
C LYS A 75 17.05 7.94 12.03
N ARG A 76 17.27 7.74 13.35
CA ARG A 76 17.71 6.45 13.91
C ARG A 76 16.74 5.29 13.68
N HIS A 77 15.48 5.58 13.31
CA HIS A 77 14.43 4.60 13.04
C HIS A 77 14.16 4.37 11.55
N HIS A 78 14.75 5.13 10.63
CA HIS A 78 14.51 4.99 9.18
C HIS A 78 14.77 3.56 8.68
N LYS A 79 15.71 2.82 9.32
CA LYS A 79 15.93 1.40 9.05
C LYS A 79 14.73 0.47 9.32
N ARG A 80 13.67 0.98 9.97
CA ARG A 80 12.41 0.25 10.24
C ARG A 80 11.36 0.51 9.16
N ARG A 81 11.56 1.51 8.31
CA ARG A 81 10.67 1.80 7.19
C ARG A 81 10.51 0.55 6.33
N LEU A 82 9.29 0.31 5.86
CA LEU A 82 9.01 -0.86 5.01
C LEU A 82 9.74 -0.77 3.67
N ILE A 83 9.72 0.41 3.06
CA ILE A 83 10.39 0.64 1.76
C ILE A 83 11.89 0.78 2.00
N GLN A 84 12.59 -0.32 1.76
CA GLN A 84 14.04 -0.50 1.85
C GLN A 84 14.52 -1.28 0.61
N PRO A 85 15.79 -1.18 0.21
CA PRO A 85 16.30 -1.90 -0.96
C PRO A 85 16.01 -3.41 -0.94
N ASP A 86 16.24 -4.07 0.18
CA ASP A 86 15.99 -5.52 0.33
C ASP A 86 14.52 -5.89 0.14
N PHE A 87 13.61 -5.05 0.66
CA PHE A 87 12.17 -5.26 0.48
C PHE A 87 11.75 -5.03 -0.97
N LEU A 88 12.28 -3.99 -1.62
CA LEU A 88 12.00 -3.70 -3.03
C LEU A 88 12.50 -4.84 -3.95
N GLN A 89 13.63 -5.43 -3.63
CA GLN A 89 14.14 -6.59 -4.39
C GLN A 89 13.19 -7.80 -4.27
N GLN A 90 12.68 -8.08 -3.06
CA GLN A 90 11.70 -9.15 -2.86
C GLN A 90 10.36 -8.83 -3.53
N LEU A 91 9.90 -7.58 -3.42
CA LEU A 91 8.70 -7.10 -4.08
C LEU A 91 8.79 -7.30 -5.59
N HIS A 92 9.88 -6.82 -6.20
CA HIS A 92 10.14 -6.97 -7.64
C HIS A 92 10.14 -8.45 -8.07
N ARG A 93 10.80 -9.33 -7.32
CA ARG A 93 10.82 -10.78 -7.59
C ARG A 93 9.42 -11.39 -7.64
N CYS A 94 8.53 -10.99 -6.70
CA CYS A 94 7.18 -11.53 -6.63
C CYS A 94 6.24 -10.96 -7.70
N MET A 95 6.59 -9.83 -8.31
CA MET A 95 5.75 -9.21 -9.33
C MET A 95 6.06 -9.75 -10.72
N HIS A 96 5.03 -9.97 -11.53
CA HIS A 96 5.24 -10.31 -12.95
C HIS A 96 5.64 -9.05 -13.74
N ASN A 97 6.19 -9.27 -14.93
CA ASN A 97 6.58 -8.17 -15.81
C ASN A 97 5.36 -7.31 -16.19
N GLY A 98 5.47 -5.99 -16.01
CA GLY A 98 4.39 -5.03 -16.23
C GLY A 98 3.40 -4.89 -15.06
N ALA A 99 3.63 -5.56 -13.93
CA ALA A 99 2.84 -5.37 -12.73
C ALA A 99 3.06 -3.98 -12.10
N ILE A 100 2.04 -3.46 -11.40
CA ILE A 100 2.03 -2.09 -10.89
C ILE A 100 2.16 -2.07 -9.36
N VAL A 101 3.05 -1.22 -8.85
CA VAL A 101 3.12 -0.85 -7.42
C VAL A 101 2.50 0.53 -7.22
N ARG A 102 1.63 0.65 -6.23
CA ARG A 102 1.09 1.93 -5.78
C ARG A 102 1.46 2.15 -4.32
N LEU A 103 2.08 3.29 -4.05
CA LEU A 103 2.50 3.71 -2.72
C LEU A 103 1.75 4.98 -2.34
N ALA A 104 1.35 5.10 -1.06
CA ALA A 104 0.83 6.35 -0.51
C ALA A 104 1.28 6.52 0.93
N THR A 105 1.52 7.76 1.34
CA THR A 105 1.84 8.16 2.71
C THR A 105 1.40 9.61 2.94
N ASP A 106 1.01 9.93 4.16
CA ASP A 106 0.70 11.28 4.63
C ASP A 106 1.94 12.01 5.21
N TRP A 107 3.13 11.40 5.09
CA TRP A 107 4.39 11.93 5.62
C TRP A 107 5.33 12.32 4.48
N ALA A 108 5.50 13.63 4.23
CA ALA A 108 6.25 14.17 3.08
C ALA A 108 7.68 13.62 2.97
N GLU A 109 8.43 13.55 4.08
CA GLU A 109 9.79 13.00 4.07
C GLU A 109 9.80 11.50 3.67
N TYR A 110 8.75 10.75 4.06
CA TYR A 110 8.66 9.34 3.67
C TYR A 110 8.22 9.20 2.20
N ALA A 111 7.38 10.09 1.69
CA ALA A 111 7.06 10.14 0.27
C ALA A 111 8.33 10.34 -0.58
N GLN A 112 9.16 11.31 -0.22
CA GLN A 112 10.45 11.53 -0.88
C GLN A 112 11.36 10.29 -0.81
N TRP A 113 11.45 9.66 0.35
CA TRP A 113 12.17 8.40 0.56
C TRP A 113 11.69 7.29 -0.39
N MET A 114 10.36 7.12 -0.52
CA MET A 114 9.77 6.11 -1.41
C MET A 114 10.15 6.36 -2.87
N VAL A 115 10.04 7.62 -3.34
CA VAL A 115 10.42 8.01 -4.70
C VAL A 115 11.89 7.70 -4.97
N GLU A 116 12.79 8.12 -4.08
CA GLU A 116 14.23 7.90 -4.22
C GLU A 116 14.56 6.40 -4.32
N HIS A 117 14.03 5.59 -3.42
CA HIS A 117 14.32 4.14 -3.40
C HIS A 117 13.73 3.40 -4.59
N ILE A 118 12.53 3.80 -5.07
CA ILE A 118 11.95 3.23 -6.28
C ILE A 118 12.79 3.62 -7.51
N ALA A 119 13.17 4.89 -7.64
CA ALA A 119 13.97 5.39 -8.78
C ALA A 119 15.37 4.76 -8.84
N GLU A 120 15.95 4.43 -7.69
CA GLU A 120 17.26 3.76 -7.63
C GLU A 120 17.18 2.25 -7.94
N HIS A 121 16.00 1.64 -7.90
CA HIS A 121 15.85 0.20 -8.09
C HIS A 121 15.72 -0.14 -9.57
N ILE A 122 16.69 -0.88 -10.12
CA ILE A 122 16.80 -1.21 -11.55
C ILE A 122 15.58 -1.95 -12.14
N GLY A 123 14.80 -2.60 -11.31
CA GLY A 123 13.62 -3.38 -11.72
C GLY A 123 12.30 -2.60 -11.73
N PHE A 124 12.31 -1.31 -11.31
CA PHE A 124 11.12 -0.47 -11.33
C PHE A 124 11.31 0.73 -12.25
N GLU A 125 10.25 1.07 -12.95
CA GLU A 125 10.12 2.32 -13.68
C GLU A 125 9.14 3.23 -12.93
N LEU A 126 9.57 4.45 -12.62
CA LEU A 126 8.74 5.43 -11.96
C LEU A 126 7.79 6.06 -13.00
N ILE A 127 6.51 5.71 -12.93
CA ILE A 127 5.48 6.21 -13.86
C ILE A 127 4.98 7.59 -13.44
N SER A 128 4.85 7.82 -12.13
CA SER A 128 4.42 9.09 -11.54
C SER A 128 5.01 9.24 -10.14
N ASP A 129 5.58 10.40 -9.87
CA ASP A 129 6.15 10.81 -8.59
C ASP A 129 5.35 11.96 -7.95
N GLU A 130 4.07 12.09 -8.28
CA GLU A 130 3.21 13.10 -7.69
C GLU A 130 3.21 12.98 -6.16
N ILE A 131 4.07 13.75 -5.51
CA ILE A 131 3.99 14.02 -4.08
C ILE A 131 2.85 15.02 -3.91
N ARG A 132 1.67 14.55 -3.56
CA ARG A 132 0.53 15.42 -3.26
C ARG A 132 0.58 15.78 -1.79
N ALA A 133 0.57 17.08 -1.50
CA ALA A 133 0.14 17.57 -0.21
C ALA A 133 -1.34 17.17 0.01
N ALA A 134 -1.71 16.81 1.22
CA ALA A 134 -3.04 16.33 1.59
C ALA A 134 -4.19 17.34 1.32
N GLN A 135 -3.91 18.51 0.80
CA GLN A 135 -4.84 19.62 0.55
C GLN A 135 -5.29 19.77 -0.90
N ASP A 136 -4.70 19.05 -1.84
CA ASP A 136 -5.14 19.12 -3.23
C ASP A 136 -6.24 18.10 -3.48
N GLU A 137 -7.40 18.60 -3.93
CA GLU A 137 -8.49 17.78 -4.44
C GLU A 137 -7.95 16.68 -5.36
N PRO A 138 -8.52 15.46 -5.33
CA PRO A 138 -8.07 14.39 -6.20
C PRO A 138 -8.26 14.80 -7.64
N SER A 139 -7.28 15.47 -8.23
CA SER A 139 -7.24 15.62 -9.66
C SER A 139 -7.00 14.24 -10.23
N ALA A 140 -8.03 13.70 -10.85
CA ALA A 140 -7.99 12.49 -11.63
C ALA A 140 -7.04 12.69 -12.81
N SER A 141 -5.77 12.55 -12.58
CA SER A 141 -4.81 12.38 -13.64
C SER A 141 -3.86 11.28 -13.24
N VAL A 142 -3.91 10.30 -14.06
CA VAL A 142 -2.96 9.22 -14.22
C VAL A 142 -3.27 7.98 -13.40
N ILE A 143 -3.86 7.10 -14.14
CA ILE A 143 -4.30 5.73 -14.01
C ILE A 143 -5.74 5.66 -13.56
N ALA A 144 -6.61 5.63 -14.59
CA ALA A 144 -7.98 5.14 -14.58
C ALA A 144 -8.67 5.01 -13.20
N GLU A 145 -9.57 5.99 -12.92
CA GLU A 145 -10.79 5.77 -12.14
C GLU A 145 -10.66 4.98 -10.83
N ASP A 146 -9.80 5.39 -9.93
CA ASP A 146 -9.92 5.00 -8.53
C ASP A 146 -10.41 6.23 -7.75
N VAL A 147 -11.72 6.32 -7.59
CA VAL A 147 -12.32 7.24 -6.60
C VAL A 147 -11.97 6.65 -5.24
N ARG A 148 -10.85 7.08 -4.71
CA ARG A 148 -10.40 6.66 -3.40
C ARG A 148 -11.13 7.45 -2.33
N ASP A 149 -11.93 6.78 -1.52
CA ASP A 149 -12.49 7.39 -0.30
C ASP A 149 -11.34 7.74 0.65
N VAL A 150 -11.41 8.95 1.22
CA VAL A 150 -10.43 9.42 2.22
C VAL A 150 -10.36 8.46 3.39
N THR A 151 -9.19 7.90 3.66
CA THR A 151 -9.01 6.99 4.79
C THR A 151 -9.05 7.73 6.12
N LYS A 152 -9.29 7.02 7.23
CA LYS A 152 -9.22 7.62 8.58
C LYS A 152 -7.84 8.21 8.89
N PHE A 153 -6.79 7.69 8.29
CA PHE A 153 -5.43 8.19 8.48
C PHE A 153 -5.20 9.48 7.72
N GLU A 154 -5.67 9.59 6.49
CA GLU A 154 -5.66 10.84 5.72
C GLU A 154 -6.45 11.93 6.42
N ALA A 155 -7.71 11.63 6.79
CA ALA A 155 -8.56 12.56 7.53
C ALA A 155 -7.97 12.98 8.88
N ARG A 156 -7.15 12.13 9.53
CA ARG A 156 -6.40 12.47 10.73
C ARG A 156 -5.18 13.32 10.43
N GLY A 157 -4.44 13.00 9.34
CA GLY A 157 -3.30 13.77 8.86
C GLY A 157 -3.70 15.22 8.58
N GLU A 158 -4.76 15.41 7.82
CA GLU A 158 -5.34 16.73 7.53
C GLU A 158 -5.68 17.51 8.80
N ARG A 159 -6.34 16.86 9.80
CA ARG A 159 -6.69 17.49 11.08
C ARG A 159 -5.49 17.86 11.94
N LEU A 160 -4.38 17.15 11.82
CA LEU A 160 -3.15 17.37 12.58
C LEU A 160 -2.14 18.26 11.84
N GLY A 161 -2.46 18.73 10.62
CA GLY A 161 -1.58 19.57 9.80
C GLY A 161 -0.28 18.88 9.39
N HIS A 162 -0.32 17.56 9.25
CA HIS A 162 0.78 16.80 8.65
C HIS A 162 0.65 16.89 7.13
N GLU A 163 1.51 17.73 6.53
CA GLU A 163 1.76 17.78 5.10
C GLU A 163 2.64 16.60 4.66
#